data_6db4439136534ee9becd1718306efccf
#
_entry.id   6db4439136534ee9becd1718306efccf
#
_cell.length_a   1.000
_cell.length_b   1.000
_cell.length_c   1.000
_cell.angle_alpha   90.00
_cell.angle_beta   90.00
_cell.angle_gamma   90.00
#
_symmetry.space_group_name_H-M   'P 1'
#
loop_
_entity.id
_entity.type
_entity.pdbx_description
1 polymer ?
#
loop_
_entity_poly.entity_id
_entity_poly.type
_entity_poly.pdbx_seq_one_letter_code
_entity_poly.pdbx_strand_id
1 'polypeptide(L)'
;PQAAAFYRKCVEDSEELTLNPIVSAHEARRGRVNLVACGDMKPEPGKESAEAGRAAVEALVRATDDLKQGLLDALVTAPINKEAVQSDDFRYTGHTEFFGAEFDGEPMMIMCSDVLRVGLVTKHIPVAEVSRNISTEKILRDLHTLRRSLIRDFGIVEPRIAVMALNPHAG
;
A
#
# COMPACT_ATOMS: atom_id res chain seq x y z
N PRO A 1 3.09 -10.51 -17.94
CA PRO A 1 3.69 -11.86 -17.99
C PRO A 1 5.21 -11.84 -18.17
N GLN A 2 5.77 -10.99 -19.07
CA GLN A 2 7.21 -10.93 -19.32
C GLN A 2 8.00 -10.47 -18.08
N ALA A 3 7.53 -9.45 -17.36
CA ALA A 3 8.17 -8.98 -16.13
C ALA A 3 8.19 -10.08 -15.06
N ALA A 4 7.09 -10.78 -14.83
CA ALA A 4 7.04 -11.88 -13.88
C ALA A 4 8.00 -13.03 -14.25
N ALA A 5 8.05 -13.38 -15.53
CA ALA A 5 8.98 -14.38 -16.04
C ALA A 5 10.47 -13.96 -15.92
N PHE A 6 10.76 -12.66 -16.07
CA PHE A 6 12.09 -12.11 -15.88
C PHE A 6 12.50 -12.16 -14.40
N TYR A 7 11.69 -11.58 -13.50
CA TYR A 7 12.04 -11.49 -12.08
C TYR A 7 12.03 -12.84 -11.37
N ARG A 8 11.21 -13.78 -11.82
CA ARG A 8 11.26 -15.16 -11.33
C ARG A 8 12.67 -15.77 -11.43
N LYS A 9 13.42 -15.47 -12.49
CA LYS A 9 14.79 -15.96 -12.67
C LYS A 9 15.80 -15.33 -11.71
N CYS A 10 15.46 -14.23 -11.06
CA CYS A 10 16.31 -13.51 -10.11
C CYS A 10 16.09 -13.94 -8.65
N VAL A 11 15.10 -14.80 -8.38
CA VAL A 11 14.77 -15.28 -7.04
C VAL A 11 15.35 -16.69 -6.88
N GLU A 12 16.10 -16.92 -5.81
CA GLU A 12 16.56 -18.24 -5.42
C GLU A 12 15.35 -19.16 -5.15
N ASP A 13 15.46 -20.44 -5.45
CA ASP A 13 14.39 -21.45 -5.32
C ASP A 13 13.09 -21.16 -6.10
N SER A 14 13.13 -20.26 -7.08
CA SER A 14 11.97 -19.92 -7.89
C SER A 14 11.47 -21.02 -8.83
N GLU A 15 12.23 -22.11 -8.98
CA GLU A 15 11.83 -23.26 -9.79
C GLU A 15 10.59 -23.96 -9.21
N GLU A 16 10.39 -23.90 -7.89
CA GLU A 16 9.22 -24.43 -7.21
C GLU A 16 7.98 -23.54 -7.36
N LEU A 17 8.17 -22.26 -7.71
CA LEU A 17 7.09 -21.29 -7.85
C LEU A 17 6.35 -21.49 -9.18
N THR A 18 5.24 -22.18 -9.14
CA THR A 18 4.36 -22.31 -10.30
C THR A 18 3.33 -21.19 -10.33
N LEU A 19 3.43 -20.32 -11.34
CA LEU A 19 2.45 -19.27 -11.59
C LEU A 19 1.30 -19.80 -12.42
N ASN A 20 0.06 -19.54 -11.98
CA ASN A 20 -1.15 -19.83 -12.71
C ASN A 20 -1.64 -18.56 -13.44
N PRO A 21 -1.42 -18.42 -14.77
CA PRO A 21 -1.88 -17.24 -15.49
C PRO A 21 -3.40 -17.22 -15.55
N ILE A 22 -4.00 -16.08 -15.24
CA ILE A 22 -5.44 -15.83 -15.30
C ILE A 22 -5.69 -14.45 -15.91
N VAL A 23 -6.87 -14.23 -16.44
CA VAL A 23 -7.28 -12.95 -17.03
C VAL A 23 -7.92 -12.04 -15.98
N SER A 24 -8.56 -12.62 -14.97
CA SER A 24 -9.30 -11.91 -13.93
C SER A 24 -9.13 -12.58 -12.58
N ALA A 25 -9.19 -11.79 -11.49
CA ALA A 25 -9.18 -12.30 -10.13
C ALA A 25 -10.35 -13.28 -9.85
N HIS A 26 -11.46 -13.19 -10.57
CA HIS A 26 -12.56 -14.17 -10.52
C HIS A 26 -12.15 -15.61 -10.88
N GLU A 27 -11.08 -15.76 -11.66
CA GLU A 27 -10.56 -17.07 -12.08
C GLU A 27 -9.53 -17.64 -11.10
N ALA A 28 -9.29 -16.93 -9.99
CA ALA A 28 -8.26 -17.30 -9.01
C ALA A 28 -8.53 -18.69 -8.41
N ARG A 29 -7.49 -19.52 -8.39
CA ARG A 29 -7.53 -20.87 -7.81
C ARG A 29 -6.87 -20.86 -6.44
N ARG A 30 -7.58 -21.36 -5.44
CA ARG A 30 -7.03 -21.52 -4.08
C ARG A 30 -5.81 -22.44 -4.10
N GLY A 31 -4.82 -22.11 -3.25
CA GLY A 31 -3.57 -22.88 -3.16
C GLY A 31 -2.63 -22.70 -4.36
N ARG A 32 -2.88 -21.71 -5.22
CA ARG A 32 -2.03 -21.36 -6.35
C ARG A 32 -1.61 -19.89 -6.27
N VAL A 33 -0.43 -19.59 -6.76
CA VAL A 33 -0.04 -18.19 -7.04
C VAL A 33 -0.63 -17.83 -8.40
N ASN A 34 -1.70 -17.04 -8.37
CA ASN A 34 -2.39 -16.61 -9.57
C ASN A 34 -1.73 -15.33 -10.10
N LEU A 35 -1.48 -15.26 -11.40
CA LEU A 35 -0.88 -14.13 -12.09
C LEU A 35 -1.89 -13.50 -13.03
N VAL A 36 -2.42 -12.32 -12.65
CA VAL A 36 -3.24 -11.50 -13.54
C VAL A 36 -2.33 -10.71 -14.47
N ALA A 37 -2.53 -10.83 -15.77
CA ALA A 37 -1.78 -10.05 -16.74
C ALA A 37 -2.35 -8.63 -16.84
N CYS A 38 -1.57 -7.65 -16.42
CA CYS A 38 -1.86 -6.23 -16.57
C CYS A 38 -0.84 -5.65 -17.55
N GLY A 39 -1.21 -5.55 -18.81
CA GLY A 39 -0.30 -5.10 -19.85
C GLY A 39 0.87 -6.07 -20.14
N ASP A 40 1.68 -5.70 -21.09
CA ASP A 40 2.88 -6.44 -21.49
C ASP A 40 4.04 -5.45 -21.69
N MET A 41 5.04 -5.54 -20.82
CA MET A 41 6.25 -4.72 -20.92
C MET A 41 7.48 -5.58 -20.69
N LYS A 42 8.55 -5.25 -21.40
CA LYS A 42 9.85 -5.86 -21.18
C LYS A 42 10.62 -5.06 -20.12
N PRO A 43 10.94 -5.67 -18.97
CA PRO A 43 11.66 -4.95 -17.94
C PRO A 43 13.10 -4.66 -18.39
N GLU A 44 13.57 -3.44 -18.14
CA GLU A 44 14.95 -3.02 -18.28
C GLU A 44 15.47 -2.56 -16.91
N PRO A 45 16.04 -3.47 -16.10
CA PRO A 45 16.53 -3.14 -14.77
C PRO A 45 17.58 -2.03 -14.80
N GLY A 46 17.50 -1.12 -13.81
CA GLY A 46 18.40 0.02 -13.71
C GLY A 46 18.06 1.20 -14.63
N LYS A 47 17.00 1.08 -15.42
CA LYS A 47 16.51 2.18 -16.25
C LYS A 47 15.12 2.64 -15.81
N GLU A 48 15.01 3.93 -15.60
CA GLU A 48 13.73 4.59 -15.49
C GLU A 48 13.09 4.74 -16.86
N SER A 49 11.81 4.39 -16.98
CA SER A 49 11.05 4.57 -18.21
C SER A 49 9.58 4.85 -17.95
N ALA A 50 8.98 5.69 -18.76
CA ALA A 50 7.55 5.97 -18.72
C ALA A 50 6.70 4.71 -19.01
N GLU A 51 7.23 3.76 -19.78
CA GLU A 51 6.56 2.47 -20.04
C GLU A 51 6.47 1.64 -18.75
N ALA A 52 7.55 1.55 -17.97
CA ALA A 52 7.54 0.86 -16.68
C ALA A 52 6.61 1.58 -15.68
N GLY A 53 6.59 2.91 -15.69
CA GLY A 53 5.67 3.72 -14.89
C GLY A 53 4.21 3.42 -15.22
N ARG A 54 3.83 3.43 -16.49
CA ARG A 54 2.47 3.08 -16.93
C ARG A 54 2.07 1.66 -16.53
N ALA A 55 2.96 0.69 -16.73
CA ALA A 55 2.69 -0.70 -16.33
C ALA A 55 2.49 -0.85 -14.82
N ALA A 56 3.24 -0.10 -14.01
CA ALA A 56 3.08 -0.09 -12.56
C ALA A 56 1.71 0.53 -12.15
N VAL A 57 1.32 1.63 -12.78
CA VAL A 57 0.00 2.28 -12.55
C VAL A 57 -1.13 1.35 -12.96
N GLU A 58 -1.05 0.73 -14.13
CA GLU A 58 -2.07 -0.21 -14.61
C GLU A 58 -2.27 -1.38 -13.64
N ALA A 59 -1.17 -1.96 -13.14
CA ALA A 59 -1.23 -3.02 -12.16
C ALA A 59 -1.83 -2.55 -10.83
N LEU A 60 -1.48 -1.34 -10.38
CA LEU A 60 -2.01 -0.75 -9.15
C LEU A 60 -3.50 -0.47 -9.25
N VAL A 61 -3.96 0.17 -10.32
CA VAL A 61 -5.38 0.47 -10.56
C VAL A 61 -6.17 -0.83 -10.62
N ARG A 62 -5.72 -1.82 -11.38
CA ARG A 62 -6.40 -3.11 -11.49
C ARG A 62 -6.53 -3.81 -10.15
N ALA A 63 -5.46 -3.89 -9.36
CA ALA A 63 -5.51 -4.51 -8.04
C ALA A 63 -6.42 -3.75 -7.07
N THR A 64 -6.49 -2.42 -7.19
CA THR A 64 -7.39 -1.58 -6.41
C THR A 64 -8.86 -1.84 -6.77
N ASP A 65 -9.17 -1.99 -8.05
CA ASP A 65 -10.53 -2.32 -8.50
C ASP A 65 -10.96 -3.72 -8.02
N ASP A 66 -10.07 -4.70 -8.10
CA ASP A 66 -10.32 -6.05 -7.58
C ASP A 66 -10.53 -6.04 -6.05
N LEU A 67 -9.79 -5.19 -5.32
CA LEU A 67 -9.97 -4.99 -3.88
C LEU A 67 -11.32 -4.34 -3.55
N LYS A 68 -11.74 -3.31 -4.31
CA LYS A 68 -13.06 -2.66 -4.17
C LYS A 68 -14.21 -3.62 -4.41
N GLN A 69 -14.04 -4.55 -5.32
CA GLN A 69 -15.03 -5.59 -5.62
C GLN A 69 -15.05 -6.73 -4.58
N GLY A 70 -14.16 -6.70 -3.59
CA GLY A 70 -14.04 -7.76 -2.57
C GLY A 70 -13.44 -9.06 -3.11
N LEU A 71 -12.75 -9.02 -4.24
CA LEU A 71 -12.03 -10.16 -4.81
C LEU A 71 -10.67 -10.39 -4.15
N LEU A 72 -10.16 -9.36 -3.47
CA LEU A 72 -8.94 -9.37 -2.68
C LEU A 72 -9.26 -8.96 -1.25
N ASP A 73 -8.58 -9.54 -0.29
CA ASP A 73 -8.69 -9.20 1.14
C ASP A 73 -7.70 -8.10 1.55
N ALA A 74 -6.57 -8.03 0.87
CA ALA A 74 -5.50 -7.06 1.12
C ALA A 74 -4.63 -6.86 -0.11
N LEU A 75 -3.87 -5.77 -0.13
CA LEU A 75 -2.94 -5.42 -1.20
C LEU A 75 -1.55 -5.17 -0.62
N VAL A 76 -0.56 -5.87 -1.15
CA VAL A 76 0.86 -5.63 -0.88
C VAL A 76 1.50 -5.03 -2.12
N THR A 77 2.07 -3.83 -2.00
CA THR A 77 2.64 -3.11 -3.12
C THR A 77 4.17 -3.14 -3.10
N ALA A 78 4.78 -3.29 -4.26
CA ALA A 78 6.20 -3.03 -4.46
C ALA A 78 6.45 -1.50 -4.53
N PRO A 79 7.68 -1.03 -4.29
CA PRO A 79 8.04 0.37 -4.50
C PRO A 79 7.78 0.81 -5.95
N ILE A 80 7.35 2.06 -6.13
CA ILE A 80 7.20 2.71 -7.44
C ILE A 80 8.22 3.84 -7.59
N ASN A 81 8.67 4.09 -8.81
CA ASN A 81 9.39 5.31 -9.13
C ASN A 81 8.40 6.45 -9.29
N LYS A 82 8.48 7.44 -8.38
CA LYS A 82 7.51 8.54 -8.30
C LYS A 82 7.48 9.46 -9.52
N GLU A 83 8.59 9.56 -10.25
CA GLU A 83 8.67 10.36 -11.47
C GLU A 83 8.11 9.57 -12.67
N ALA A 84 8.48 8.31 -12.80
CA ALA A 84 8.05 7.47 -13.90
C ALA A 84 6.54 7.18 -13.93
N VAL A 85 5.85 7.21 -12.77
CA VAL A 85 4.40 6.97 -12.70
C VAL A 85 3.56 8.22 -12.96
N GLN A 86 4.16 9.42 -12.96
CA GLN A 86 3.41 10.66 -13.22
C GLN A 86 2.90 10.69 -14.67
N SER A 87 1.61 10.96 -14.79
CA SER A 87 0.92 11.11 -16.07
C SER A 87 -0.33 11.97 -15.90
N ASP A 88 -1.02 12.30 -16.98
CA ASP A 88 -2.29 13.01 -16.89
C ASP A 88 -3.35 12.22 -16.13
N ASP A 89 -3.28 10.89 -16.19
CA ASP A 89 -4.22 9.97 -15.53
C ASP A 89 -3.78 9.56 -14.11
N PHE A 90 -2.51 9.81 -13.72
CA PHE A 90 -1.99 9.46 -12.41
C PHE A 90 -1.12 10.59 -11.84
N ARG A 91 -1.74 11.46 -11.05
CA ARG A 91 -1.12 12.67 -10.46
C ARG A 91 -0.86 12.54 -8.96
N TYR A 92 -0.89 11.33 -8.42
CA TYR A 92 -0.65 11.08 -6.99
C TYR A 92 0.84 11.01 -6.69
N THR A 93 1.26 11.52 -5.53
CA THR A 93 2.66 11.49 -5.10
C THR A 93 3.12 10.10 -4.62
N GLY A 94 2.19 9.16 -4.46
CA GLY A 94 2.46 7.79 -4.06
C GLY A 94 1.20 7.00 -3.71
N HIS A 95 1.39 5.77 -3.26
CA HIS A 95 0.32 4.83 -2.92
C HIS A 95 -0.68 5.39 -1.89
N THR A 96 -0.20 6.07 -0.84
CA THR A 96 -1.06 6.56 0.23
C THR A 96 -2.09 7.57 -0.26
N GLU A 97 -1.68 8.49 -1.14
CA GLU A 97 -2.59 9.50 -1.70
C GLU A 97 -3.55 8.86 -2.70
N PHE A 98 -3.03 7.96 -3.53
CA PHE A 98 -3.86 7.20 -4.45
C PHE A 98 -4.95 6.42 -3.70
N PHE A 99 -4.60 5.63 -2.69
CA PHE A 99 -5.60 4.90 -1.92
C PHE A 99 -6.54 5.80 -1.14
N GLY A 100 -6.06 6.96 -0.65
CA GLY A 100 -6.91 7.96 0.02
C GLY A 100 -7.97 8.56 -0.91
N ALA A 101 -7.69 8.65 -2.21
CA ALA A 101 -8.64 9.09 -3.23
C ALA A 101 -9.59 7.97 -3.70
N GLU A 102 -9.09 6.73 -3.71
CA GLU A 102 -9.83 5.58 -4.23
C GLU A 102 -10.80 4.94 -3.21
N PHE A 103 -10.55 5.12 -1.92
CA PHE A 103 -11.39 4.57 -0.84
C PHE A 103 -11.95 5.68 0.05
N ASP A 104 -13.18 5.46 0.53
CA ASP A 104 -13.79 6.36 1.52
C ASP A 104 -13.05 6.27 2.86
N GLY A 105 -12.44 7.37 3.28
CA GLY A 105 -11.77 7.47 4.56
C GLY A 105 -10.40 8.14 4.50
N GLU A 106 -9.86 8.49 5.65
CA GLU A 106 -8.50 9.03 5.75
C GLU A 106 -7.48 7.90 5.91
N PRO A 107 -6.48 7.82 5.03
CA PRO A 107 -5.44 6.81 5.14
C PRO A 107 -4.58 7.04 6.38
N MET A 108 -4.40 6.02 7.20
CA MET A 108 -3.51 6.04 8.36
C MET A 108 -2.21 5.31 8.03
N MET A 109 -1.09 5.95 8.33
CA MET A 109 0.22 5.29 8.25
C MET A 109 0.53 4.61 9.57
N ILE A 110 0.78 3.31 9.53
CA ILE A 110 1.17 2.49 10.68
C ILE A 110 2.52 1.85 10.36
N MET A 111 3.54 2.18 11.16
CA MET A 111 4.85 1.53 11.10
C MET A 111 4.81 0.29 11.99
N CYS A 112 5.13 -0.87 11.43
CA CYS A 112 4.99 -2.15 12.13
C CYS A 112 6.32 -2.88 12.24
N SER A 113 6.53 -3.47 13.42
CA SER A 113 7.51 -4.55 13.65
C SER A 113 6.80 -5.68 14.40
N ASP A 114 7.51 -6.76 14.69
CA ASP A 114 6.95 -7.89 15.42
C ASP A 114 6.43 -7.50 16.81
N VAL A 115 7.07 -6.51 17.45
CA VAL A 115 6.81 -6.13 18.83
C VAL A 115 6.12 -4.77 18.99
N LEU A 116 6.12 -3.92 17.98
CA LEU A 116 5.62 -2.55 18.08
C LEU A 116 4.88 -2.11 16.82
N ARG A 117 3.79 -1.38 17.03
CA ARG A 117 3.02 -0.69 15.97
C ARG A 117 2.89 0.78 16.34
N VAL A 118 3.29 1.66 15.42
CA VAL A 118 3.28 3.11 15.63
C VAL A 118 2.38 3.75 14.60
N GLY A 119 1.25 4.30 15.03
CA GLY A 119 0.36 5.11 14.20
C GLY A 119 0.81 6.57 14.19
N LEU A 120 0.83 7.21 13.02
CA LEU A 120 1.26 8.60 12.86
C LEU A 120 0.05 9.52 12.74
N VAL A 121 -0.03 10.53 13.64
CA VAL A 121 -1.08 11.57 13.60
C VAL A 121 -0.78 12.59 12.48
N THR A 122 0.50 12.93 12.27
CA THR A 122 0.94 13.81 11.20
C THR A 122 1.98 13.10 10.32
N LYS A 123 1.97 13.37 9.02
CA LYS A 123 2.88 12.77 8.04
C LYS A 123 3.19 13.77 6.93
N HIS A 124 4.43 13.78 6.45
CA HIS A 124 4.88 14.57 5.29
C HIS A 124 4.61 16.09 5.40
N ILE A 125 4.66 16.65 6.62
CA ILE A 125 4.55 18.07 6.85
C ILE A 125 5.83 18.61 7.51
N PRO A 126 6.18 19.90 7.33
CA PRO A 126 7.28 20.53 8.04
C PRO A 126 7.08 20.46 9.57
N VAL A 127 8.17 20.30 10.33
CA VAL A 127 8.10 20.24 11.81
C VAL A 127 7.40 21.46 12.40
N ALA A 128 7.60 22.66 11.82
CA ALA A 128 6.94 23.89 12.24
C ALA A 128 5.40 23.86 12.13
N GLU A 129 4.86 22.99 11.31
CA GLU A 129 3.40 22.86 11.08
C GLU A 129 2.77 21.78 11.96
N VAL A 130 3.56 20.95 12.65
CA VAL A 130 3.05 19.80 13.42
C VAL A 130 2.03 20.23 14.46
N SER A 131 2.36 21.25 15.28
CA SER A 131 1.46 21.71 16.35
C SER A 131 0.12 22.24 15.82
N ARG A 132 0.10 22.89 14.66
CA ARG A 132 -1.11 23.43 14.02
C ARG A 132 -1.98 22.32 13.41
N ASN A 133 -1.38 21.18 13.10
CA ASN A 133 -2.07 20.03 12.49
C ASN A 133 -2.49 18.95 13.52
N ILE A 134 -2.38 19.26 14.81
CA ILE A 134 -2.84 18.40 15.89
C ILE A 134 -4.04 19.06 16.57
N SER A 135 -5.15 18.33 16.65
CA SER A 135 -6.33 18.71 17.44
C SER A 135 -6.84 17.48 18.18
N THR A 136 -7.65 17.73 19.22
CA THR A 136 -8.30 16.67 19.98
C THR A 136 -9.14 15.78 19.08
N GLU A 137 -9.91 16.38 18.18
CA GLU A 137 -10.80 15.68 17.25
C GLU A 137 -10.01 14.78 16.31
N LYS A 138 -8.87 15.29 15.79
CA LYS A 138 -8.00 14.50 14.92
C LYS A 138 -7.39 13.32 15.69
N ILE A 139 -6.84 13.54 16.87
CA ILE A 139 -6.27 12.48 17.69
C ILE A 139 -7.32 11.40 17.99
N LEU A 140 -8.53 11.78 18.40
CA LEU A 140 -9.60 10.84 18.69
C LEU A 140 -10.00 10.03 17.45
N ARG A 141 -10.15 10.67 16.31
CA ARG A 141 -10.45 9.99 15.04
C ARG A 141 -9.36 8.98 14.67
N ASP A 142 -8.10 9.39 14.76
CA ASP A 142 -6.95 8.54 14.46
C ASP A 142 -6.86 7.35 15.43
N LEU A 143 -7.13 7.56 16.74
CA LEU A 143 -7.18 6.50 17.75
C LEU A 143 -8.31 5.50 17.47
N HIS A 144 -9.49 5.97 17.06
CA HIS A 144 -10.60 5.08 16.68
C HIS A 144 -10.24 4.24 15.45
N THR A 145 -9.59 4.85 14.44
CA THR A 145 -9.13 4.16 13.23
C THR A 145 -8.07 3.13 13.58
N LEU A 146 -7.04 3.52 14.36
CA LEU A 146 -5.98 2.62 14.80
C LEU A 146 -6.53 1.43 15.60
N ARG A 147 -7.42 1.71 16.59
CA ARG A 147 -8.03 0.65 17.41
C ARG A 147 -8.82 -0.34 16.55
N ARG A 148 -9.60 0.16 15.60
CA ARG A 148 -10.37 -0.69 14.68
C ARG A 148 -9.47 -1.59 13.84
N SER A 149 -8.39 -1.04 13.26
CA SER A 149 -7.40 -1.82 12.51
C SER A 149 -6.68 -2.85 13.38
N LEU A 150 -6.26 -2.49 14.60
CA LEU A 150 -5.61 -3.42 15.51
C LEU A 150 -6.50 -4.63 15.83
N ILE A 151 -7.80 -4.43 15.96
CA ILE A 151 -8.75 -5.52 16.21
C ILE A 151 -9.03 -6.32 14.93
N ARG A 152 -9.40 -5.65 13.85
CA ARG A 152 -9.87 -6.29 12.62
C ARG A 152 -8.75 -6.88 11.78
N ASP A 153 -7.67 -6.09 11.56
CA ASP A 153 -6.62 -6.42 10.60
C ASP A 153 -5.45 -7.15 11.27
N PHE A 154 -5.18 -6.84 12.55
CA PHE A 154 -4.11 -7.47 13.32
C PHE A 154 -4.59 -8.55 14.30
N GLY A 155 -5.90 -8.75 14.48
CA GLY A 155 -6.47 -9.76 15.36
C GLY A 155 -6.24 -9.53 16.86
N ILE A 156 -5.91 -8.31 17.29
CA ILE A 156 -5.64 -7.98 18.69
C ILE A 156 -6.96 -7.68 19.40
N VAL A 157 -7.43 -8.57 20.25
CA VAL A 157 -8.75 -8.49 20.90
C VAL A 157 -8.87 -7.25 21.78
N GLU A 158 -7.86 -6.96 22.60
CA GLU A 158 -7.79 -5.82 23.52
C GLU A 158 -6.55 -4.97 23.30
N PRO A 159 -6.51 -4.12 22.25
CA PRO A 159 -5.33 -3.33 21.95
C PRO A 159 -5.08 -2.26 23.02
N ARG A 160 -3.87 -2.24 23.54
CA ARG A 160 -3.38 -1.20 24.45
C ARG A 160 -2.67 -0.14 23.63
N ILE A 161 -3.19 1.09 23.64
CA ILE A 161 -2.66 2.20 22.86
C ILE A 161 -2.12 3.25 23.81
N ALA A 162 -0.85 3.59 23.68
CA ALA A 162 -0.23 4.73 24.34
C ALA A 162 -0.15 5.91 23.37
N VAL A 163 -0.51 7.09 23.86
CA VAL A 163 -0.38 8.33 23.08
C VAL A 163 0.85 9.08 23.60
N MET A 164 1.79 9.35 22.69
CA MET A 164 3.01 10.09 23.02
C MET A 164 2.70 11.58 23.08
N ALA A 165 3.28 12.26 24.05
CA ALA A 165 3.23 13.72 24.12
C ALA A 165 4.01 14.35 22.99
N LEU A 166 3.55 15.52 22.50
CA LEU A 166 4.28 16.30 21.48
C LEU A 166 5.58 16.88 22.06
N ASN A 167 5.55 17.28 23.33
CA ASN A 167 6.67 17.80 24.09
C ASN A 167 6.58 17.33 25.56
N PRO A 168 7.66 17.46 26.36
CA PRO A 168 7.65 16.98 27.75
C PRO A 168 6.85 17.86 28.72
N HIS A 169 6.43 19.05 28.31
CA HIS A 169 5.71 20.00 29.13
C HIS A 169 4.41 20.42 28.45
N ALA A 170 3.34 20.51 29.22
CA ALA A 170 2.09 21.11 28.78
C ALA A 170 2.19 22.63 28.91
N GLY A 171 2.04 23.35 27.79
CA GLY A 171 2.06 24.80 27.89
C GLY A 171 2.35 25.50 26.64
#